data_09fe3bbe761256baf42c3cfb9571516e
#
_entry.id   09fe3bbe761256baf42c3cfb9571516e
#
_cell.length_a   1.000
_cell.length_b   1.000
_cell.length_c   1.000
_cell.angle_alpha   90.00
_cell.angle_beta   90.00
_cell.angle_gamma   90.00
#
_symmetry.space_group_name_H-M   'P 1'
#
loop_
_entity.id
_entity.type
_entity.pdbx_description
1 polymer ?
#
loop_
_entity_poly.entity_id
_entity_poly.type
_entity_poly.pdbx_seq_one_letter_code
_entity_poly.pdbx_strand_id
1 'polypeptide(L)'
;MTELEHAKQCLQSGNYTCVLCKGKTVHTSTERGVKPLLRWIVSGEDFSGFSAADKVVGKGAAFLYVRLGVKAVYAAVISKSAWQVLQTHEIPVECGQIVENIINRKGDGICPFEAAVLESEDAQVAYGAICRKMDEMTTSRS
;
A
#
# COMPACT_ATOMS: atom_id res chain seq x y z
N MET A 1 11.15 6.74 -20.04
CA MET A 1 10.68 6.66 -18.63
C MET A 1 9.74 5.49 -18.47
N THR A 2 9.99 4.64 -17.48
CA THR A 2 9.09 3.53 -17.18
C THR A 2 7.84 4.04 -16.46
N GLU A 3 6.79 3.21 -16.45
CA GLU A 3 5.57 3.56 -15.71
C GLU A 3 5.86 3.73 -14.22
N LEU A 4 6.76 2.91 -13.65
CA LEU A 4 7.14 3.04 -12.24
C LEU A 4 7.85 4.37 -11.97
N GLU A 5 8.75 4.78 -12.85
CA GLU A 5 9.43 6.07 -12.74
C GLU A 5 8.42 7.23 -12.85
N HIS A 6 7.43 7.09 -13.73
CA HIS A 6 6.38 8.08 -13.90
C HIS A 6 5.54 8.19 -12.60
N ALA A 7 5.14 7.05 -12.04
CA ALA A 7 4.40 7.02 -10.77
C ALA A 7 5.21 7.66 -9.64
N LYS A 8 6.49 7.31 -9.55
CA LYS A 8 7.41 7.88 -8.56
C LYS A 8 7.52 9.39 -8.71
N GLN A 9 7.67 9.87 -9.95
CA GLN A 9 7.78 11.29 -10.24
C GLN A 9 6.50 12.04 -9.85
N CYS A 10 5.34 11.48 -10.18
CA CYS A 10 4.05 12.05 -9.76
C CYS A 10 3.94 12.15 -8.24
N LEU A 11 4.37 11.10 -7.54
CA LEU A 11 4.33 11.09 -6.09
C LEU A 11 5.23 12.19 -5.49
N GLN A 12 6.42 12.37 -6.06
CA GLN A 12 7.41 13.33 -5.54
C GLN A 12 7.08 14.78 -5.92
N SER A 13 6.56 15.02 -7.12
CA SER A 13 6.29 16.36 -7.62
C SER A 13 4.91 16.88 -7.20
N GLY A 14 3.95 15.99 -7.00
CA GLY A 14 2.64 16.32 -6.46
C GLY A 14 2.63 16.13 -4.95
N ASN A 15 1.60 16.61 -4.29
CA ASN A 15 1.47 16.44 -2.85
C ASN A 15 0.60 15.21 -2.54
N TYR A 16 0.91 14.09 -3.20
CA TYR A 16 0.14 12.85 -3.08
C TYR A 16 0.76 11.91 -2.07
N THR A 17 -0.06 11.01 -1.53
CA THR A 17 0.40 9.93 -0.65
C THR A 17 0.54 8.62 -1.43
N CYS A 18 -0.23 8.46 -2.50
CA CYS A 18 -0.25 7.24 -3.29
C CYS A 18 -0.63 7.54 -4.74
N VAL A 19 0.02 6.85 -5.68
CA VAL A 19 -0.21 7.01 -7.12
C VAL A 19 -0.25 5.64 -7.80
N LEU A 20 -1.23 5.42 -8.67
CA LEU A 20 -1.26 4.26 -9.58
C LEU A 20 -1.15 4.78 -11.01
N CYS A 21 -0.31 4.16 -11.82
CA CYS A 21 -0.05 4.61 -13.19
C CYS A 21 0.03 3.44 -14.16
N LYS A 22 -0.64 3.57 -15.29
CA LYS A 22 -0.52 2.63 -16.40
C LYS A 22 -0.68 3.42 -17.71
N GLY A 23 0.40 3.50 -18.48
CA GLY A 23 0.40 4.33 -19.69
C GLY A 23 0.11 5.79 -19.35
N LYS A 24 -0.95 6.32 -19.92
CA LYS A 24 -1.40 7.70 -19.66
C LYS A 24 -2.41 7.79 -18.52
N THR A 25 -2.88 6.65 -18.00
CA THR A 25 -3.87 6.62 -16.93
C THR A 25 -3.17 6.77 -15.58
N VAL A 26 -3.57 7.76 -14.80
CA VAL A 26 -2.99 8.04 -13.49
C VAL A 26 -4.11 8.22 -12.47
N HIS A 27 -4.03 7.49 -11.37
CA HIS A 27 -4.90 7.65 -10.21
C HIS A 27 -4.07 8.13 -9.04
N THR A 28 -4.53 9.12 -8.35
CA THR A 28 -3.79 9.73 -7.22
C THR A 28 -4.67 9.80 -5.99
N SER A 29 -4.03 9.84 -4.81
CA SER A 29 -4.74 10.03 -3.56
C SER A 29 -3.89 10.85 -2.59
N THR A 30 -4.56 11.61 -1.74
CA THR A 30 -3.97 12.33 -0.61
C THR A 30 -4.38 11.71 0.71
N GLU A 31 -5.19 10.65 0.69
CA GLU A 31 -5.61 9.95 1.90
C GLU A 31 -4.45 9.14 2.48
N ARG A 32 -4.49 8.91 3.79
CA ARG A 32 -3.40 8.24 4.50
C ARG A 32 -3.68 6.76 4.72
N GLY A 33 -2.61 6.02 4.95
CA GLY A 33 -2.68 4.61 5.29
C GLY A 33 -3.19 3.77 4.15
N VAL A 34 -4.07 2.82 4.45
CA VAL A 34 -4.59 1.87 3.46
C VAL A 34 -5.89 2.33 2.80
N LYS A 35 -6.42 3.49 3.18
CA LYS A 35 -7.69 3.99 2.63
C LYS A 35 -7.71 4.09 1.11
N PRO A 36 -6.69 4.66 0.44
CA PRO A 36 -6.71 4.71 -1.02
C PRO A 36 -6.83 3.33 -1.65
N LEU A 37 -6.08 2.37 -1.11
CA LEU A 37 -6.04 1.02 -1.64
C LEU A 37 -7.39 0.32 -1.49
N LEU A 38 -8.03 0.48 -0.33
CA LEU A 38 -9.36 -0.08 -0.08
C LEU A 38 -10.40 0.52 -1.01
N ARG A 39 -10.35 1.84 -1.26
CA ARG A 39 -11.26 2.51 -2.19
C ARG A 39 -11.12 1.96 -3.61
N TRP A 40 -9.89 1.77 -4.06
CA TRP A 40 -9.64 1.24 -5.40
C TRP A 40 -10.11 -0.21 -5.53
N ILE A 41 -9.91 -1.04 -4.50
CA ILE A 41 -10.41 -2.42 -4.50
C ILE A 41 -11.94 -2.43 -4.59
N VAL A 42 -12.61 -1.62 -3.77
CA VAL A 42 -14.07 -1.56 -3.71
C VAL A 42 -14.67 -1.00 -5.00
N SER A 43 -13.96 -0.14 -5.70
CA SER A 43 -14.45 0.47 -6.94
C SER A 43 -14.77 -0.55 -8.04
N GLY A 44 -14.17 -1.74 -7.94
CA GLY A 44 -14.36 -2.78 -8.97
C GLY A 44 -13.58 -2.54 -10.25
N GLU A 45 -12.80 -1.47 -10.32
CA GLU A 45 -11.96 -1.19 -11.48
C GLU A 45 -10.76 -2.15 -11.50
N ASP A 46 -10.32 -2.52 -12.72
CA ASP A 46 -9.19 -3.43 -12.89
C ASP A 46 -7.88 -2.64 -12.87
N PHE A 47 -7.10 -2.84 -11.81
CA PHE A 47 -5.78 -2.20 -11.65
C PHE A 47 -4.62 -3.14 -11.95
N SER A 48 -4.89 -4.35 -12.51
CA SER A 48 -3.80 -5.26 -12.88
C SER A 48 -2.86 -4.60 -13.89
N GLY A 49 -1.57 -4.79 -13.68
CA GLY A 49 -0.55 -4.23 -14.54
C GLY A 49 -0.23 -2.76 -14.32
N PHE A 50 -0.88 -2.11 -13.34
CA PHE A 50 -0.51 -0.75 -12.96
C PHE A 50 0.79 -0.76 -12.15
N SER A 51 1.54 0.32 -12.23
CA SER A 51 2.68 0.57 -11.33
C SER A 51 2.21 1.49 -10.21
N ALA A 52 2.68 1.22 -8.99
CA ALA A 52 2.28 1.97 -7.81
C ALA A 52 3.46 2.74 -7.21
N ALA A 53 3.18 3.93 -6.70
CA ALA A 53 4.14 4.67 -5.90
C ALA A 53 3.45 5.12 -4.62
N ASP A 54 4.12 4.93 -3.48
CA ASP A 54 3.54 5.18 -2.16
C ASP A 54 4.61 5.77 -1.25
N LYS A 55 4.22 6.64 -0.35
CA LYS A 55 5.15 7.20 0.63
C LYS A 55 5.56 6.17 1.66
N VAL A 56 4.60 5.36 2.14
CA VAL A 56 4.85 4.40 3.22
C VAL A 56 4.08 3.11 2.93
N VAL A 57 4.79 1.99 2.88
CA VAL A 57 4.19 0.67 2.62
C VAL A 57 4.48 -0.26 3.80
N GLY A 58 3.44 -0.56 4.56
CA GLY A 58 3.49 -1.60 5.59
C GLY A 58 2.98 -2.92 5.03
N LYS A 59 3.01 -3.97 5.85
CA LYS A 59 2.59 -5.32 5.45
C LYS A 59 1.15 -5.34 4.94
N GLY A 60 0.25 -4.59 5.60
CA GLY A 60 -1.14 -4.49 5.16
C GLY A 60 -1.25 -3.90 3.76
N ALA A 61 -0.59 -2.77 3.51
CA ALA A 61 -0.58 -2.15 2.19
C ALA A 61 0.00 -3.08 1.13
N ALA A 62 1.07 -3.82 1.47
CA ALA A 62 1.68 -4.77 0.53
C ALA A 62 0.68 -5.84 0.09
N PHE A 63 -0.08 -6.41 1.01
CA PHE A 63 -1.13 -7.38 0.66
C PHE A 63 -2.22 -6.77 -0.21
N LEU A 64 -2.57 -5.51 0.03
CA LEU A 64 -3.57 -4.82 -0.80
C LEU A 64 -3.04 -4.59 -2.22
N TYR A 65 -1.76 -4.26 -2.37
CA TYR A 65 -1.15 -4.17 -3.70
C TYR A 65 -1.16 -5.50 -4.42
N VAL A 66 -0.92 -6.61 -3.71
CA VAL A 66 -1.04 -7.95 -4.29
C VAL A 66 -2.46 -8.17 -4.81
N ARG A 67 -3.45 -7.81 -4.00
CA ARG A 67 -4.86 -7.96 -4.39
C ARG A 67 -5.23 -7.08 -5.59
N LEU A 68 -4.69 -5.87 -5.67
CA LEU A 68 -4.90 -4.98 -6.81
C LEU A 68 -4.25 -5.49 -8.10
N GLY A 69 -3.24 -6.35 -7.97
CA GLY A 69 -2.55 -6.93 -9.12
C GLY A 69 -1.55 -5.99 -9.77
N VAL A 70 -0.99 -5.04 -9.02
CA VAL A 70 0.01 -4.13 -9.56
C VAL A 70 1.26 -4.88 -9.99
N LYS A 71 1.94 -4.40 -11.01
CA LYS A 71 3.13 -5.07 -11.55
C LYS A 71 4.44 -4.64 -10.92
N ALA A 72 4.45 -3.48 -10.23
CA ALA A 72 5.66 -2.95 -9.60
C ALA A 72 5.26 -1.90 -8.56
N VAL A 73 6.08 -1.73 -7.52
CA VAL A 73 5.82 -0.78 -6.44
C VAL A 73 7.08 0.03 -6.17
N TYR A 74 6.94 1.35 -6.09
CA TYR A 74 7.91 2.22 -5.46
C TYR A 74 7.39 2.63 -4.08
N ALA A 75 8.23 2.52 -3.06
CA ALA A 75 7.90 2.95 -1.71
C ALA A 75 9.01 3.85 -1.18
N ALA A 76 8.68 5.07 -0.76
CA ALA A 76 9.69 5.91 -0.11
C ALA A 76 10.20 5.24 1.17
N VAL A 77 9.28 4.67 1.95
CA VAL A 77 9.59 3.88 3.15
C VAL A 77 8.79 2.58 3.09
N ILE A 78 9.44 1.46 3.36
CA ILE A 78 8.79 0.14 3.36
C ILE A 78 9.27 -0.68 4.56
N SER A 79 8.35 -1.41 5.21
CA SER A 79 8.76 -2.34 6.27
C SER A 79 9.36 -3.61 5.67
N LYS A 80 10.20 -4.30 6.44
CA LYS A 80 10.80 -5.58 6.01
C LYS A 80 9.74 -6.60 5.66
N SER A 81 8.68 -6.70 6.47
CA SER A 81 7.60 -7.65 6.21
C SER A 81 6.85 -7.32 4.93
N ALA A 82 6.63 -6.02 4.65
CA ALA A 82 6.01 -5.60 3.39
C ALA A 82 6.86 -5.96 2.19
N TRP A 83 8.17 -5.71 2.29
CA TRP A 83 9.11 -6.07 1.24
C TRP A 83 9.06 -7.57 0.95
N GLN A 84 9.03 -8.40 2.00
CA GLN A 84 8.94 -9.87 1.85
C GLN A 84 7.64 -10.30 1.18
N VAL A 85 6.50 -9.69 1.53
CA VAL A 85 5.21 -9.99 0.89
C VAL A 85 5.29 -9.73 -0.61
N LEU A 86 5.82 -8.56 -1.01
CA LEU A 86 5.92 -8.22 -2.42
C LEU A 86 6.88 -9.14 -3.17
N GLN A 87 8.01 -9.50 -2.55
CA GLN A 87 8.97 -10.44 -3.16
C GLN A 87 8.35 -11.83 -3.33
N THR A 88 7.63 -12.32 -2.32
CA THR A 88 6.96 -13.63 -2.38
C THR A 88 5.96 -13.69 -3.54
N HIS A 89 5.30 -12.58 -3.85
CA HIS A 89 4.33 -12.50 -4.94
C HIS A 89 4.95 -12.00 -6.25
N GLU A 90 6.28 -11.96 -6.32
CA GLU A 90 7.04 -11.61 -7.53
C GLU A 90 6.73 -10.20 -8.04
N ILE A 91 6.47 -9.27 -7.12
CA ILE A 91 6.27 -7.85 -7.45
C ILE A 91 7.58 -7.10 -7.21
N PRO A 92 8.23 -6.57 -8.27
CA PRO A 92 9.46 -5.79 -8.11
C PRO A 92 9.23 -4.55 -7.25
N VAL A 93 10.19 -4.25 -6.38
CA VAL A 93 10.11 -3.11 -5.46
C VAL A 93 11.33 -2.22 -5.63
N GLU A 94 11.09 -0.92 -5.76
CA GLU A 94 12.11 0.10 -5.59
C GLU A 94 11.76 0.85 -4.32
N CYS A 95 12.73 1.11 -3.45
CA CYS A 95 12.44 1.81 -2.19
C CYS A 95 13.55 2.79 -1.83
N GLY A 96 13.17 3.82 -1.07
CA GLY A 96 14.13 4.75 -0.52
C GLY A 96 14.74 4.24 0.77
N GLN A 97 13.92 3.65 1.64
CA GLN A 97 14.37 3.17 2.95
C GLN A 97 13.56 1.95 3.37
N ILE A 98 14.26 0.94 3.93
CA ILE A 98 13.63 -0.23 4.54
C ILE A 98 13.72 -0.08 6.06
N VAL A 99 12.59 -0.26 6.75
CA VAL A 99 12.52 -0.17 8.20
C VAL A 99 11.99 -1.48 8.79
N GLU A 100 12.19 -1.70 10.09
CA GLU A 100 11.69 -2.91 10.75
C GLU A 100 10.17 -2.95 10.74
N ASN A 101 9.53 -1.87 11.16
CA ASN A 101 8.07 -1.77 11.24
C ASN A 101 7.62 -0.37 10.89
N ILE A 102 6.39 -0.27 10.35
CA ILE A 102 5.76 1.04 10.18
C ILE A 102 5.16 1.45 11.54
N ILE A 103 5.52 2.63 11.98
CA ILE A 103 5.12 3.16 13.28
C ILE A 103 3.81 3.95 13.12
N ASN A 104 2.94 3.90 14.15
CA ASN A 104 1.69 4.64 14.15
C ASN A 104 1.95 6.15 14.25
N ARG A 105 0.90 6.95 14.11
CA ARG A 105 1.02 8.42 14.13
C ARG A 105 1.57 8.97 15.44
N LYS A 106 1.31 8.28 16.56
CA LYS A 106 1.77 8.70 17.88
C LYS A 106 3.24 8.38 18.14
N GLY A 107 3.83 7.51 17.31
CA GLY A 107 5.22 7.11 17.45
C GLY A 107 5.47 6.13 18.59
N ASP A 108 4.43 5.56 19.18
CA ASP A 108 4.54 4.69 20.36
C ASP A 108 4.24 3.21 20.09
N GLY A 109 4.04 2.85 18.82
CA GLY A 109 3.79 1.45 18.48
C GLY A 109 3.66 1.23 16.99
N ILE A 110 3.40 -0.03 16.61
CA ILE A 110 3.27 -0.46 15.22
C ILE A 110 1.92 0.05 14.67
N CYS A 111 1.92 0.45 13.39
CA CYS A 111 0.71 0.83 12.68
C CYS A 111 -0.38 -0.25 12.87
N PRO A 112 -1.62 0.13 13.24
CA PRO A 112 -2.70 -0.85 13.48
C PRO A 112 -2.95 -1.80 12.31
N PHE A 113 -2.84 -1.33 11.07
CA PHE A 113 -3.05 -2.17 9.89
C PHE A 113 -1.90 -3.14 9.68
N GLU A 114 -0.67 -2.76 10.00
CA GLU A 114 0.46 -3.68 9.97
C GLU A 114 0.31 -4.75 11.05
N ALA A 115 -0.10 -4.35 12.26
CA ALA A 115 -0.33 -5.28 13.36
C ALA A 115 -1.46 -6.28 13.04
N ALA A 116 -2.53 -5.82 12.39
CA ALA A 116 -3.68 -6.67 12.05
C ALA A 116 -3.31 -7.83 11.12
N VAL A 117 -2.26 -7.70 10.31
CA VAL A 117 -1.85 -8.71 9.34
C VAL A 117 -0.48 -9.32 9.66
N LEU A 118 0.06 -9.08 10.85
CA LEU A 118 1.41 -9.48 11.22
C LEU A 118 1.66 -10.98 11.00
N GLU A 119 0.67 -11.82 11.34
CA GLU A 119 0.74 -13.27 11.21
C GLU A 119 0.18 -13.79 9.88
N SER A 120 -0.38 -12.91 9.05
CA SER A 120 -1.00 -13.31 7.79
C SER A 120 0.03 -13.57 6.71
N GLU A 121 -0.19 -14.62 5.91
CA GLU A 121 0.64 -14.92 4.74
C GLU A 121 -0.19 -14.94 3.45
N ASP A 122 -1.52 -14.87 3.56
CA ASP A 122 -2.45 -14.93 2.45
C ASP A 122 -3.10 -13.55 2.25
N ALA A 123 -3.09 -13.07 1.00
CA ALA A 123 -3.61 -11.73 0.69
C ALA A 123 -5.11 -11.60 0.95
N GLN A 124 -5.88 -12.65 0.74
CA GLN A 124 -7.33 -12.60 0.97
C GLN A 124 -7.66 -12.55 2.46
N VAL A 125 -6.96 -13.33 3.27
CA VAL A 125 -7.10 -13.30 4.73
C VAL A 125 -6.68 -11.93 5.27
N ALA A 126 -5.58 -11.39 4.77
CA ALA A 126 -5.08 -10.07 5.16
C ALA A 126 -6.09 -8.98 4.80
N TYR A 127 -6.69 -9.05 3.62
CA TYR A 127 -7.72 -8.11 3.20
C TYR A 127 -8.90 -8.09 4.17
N GLY A 128 -9.39 -9.28 4.56
CA GLY A 128 -10.47 -9.39 5.54
C GLY A 128 -10.10 -8.79 6.89
N ALA A 129 -8.88 -9.04 7.36
CA ALA A 129 -8.39 -8.49 8.63
C ALA A 129 -8.31 -6.96 8.59
N ILE A 130 -7.85 -6.40 7.46
CA ILE A 130 -7.76 -4.95 7.28
C ILE A 130 -9.16 -4.32 7.26
N CYS A 131 -10.11 -4.93 6.57
CA CYS A 131 -11.47 -4.44 6.52
C CYS A 131 -12.11 -4.43 7.92
N ARG A 132 -11.91 -5.50 8.69
CA ARG A 132 -12.40 -5.56 10.08
C ARG A 132 -11.76 -4.47 10.94
N LYS A 133 -10.45 -4.25 10.78
CA LYS A 133 -9.76 -3.21 11.54
C LYS A 133 -10.26 -1.83 11.18
N MET A 134 -10.52 -1.58 9.90
CA MET A 134 -11.08 -0.31 9.44
C MET A 134 -12.46 -0.07 10.06
N ASP A 135 -13.32 -1.10 10.09
CA ASP A 135 -14.65 -1.02 10.71
C ASP A 135 -14.56 -0.71 12.20
N GLU A 136 -13.65 -1.39 12.92
CA GLU A 136 -13.44 -1.14 14.36
C GLU A 136 -13.03 0.31 14.61
N MET A 137 -12.10 0.83 13.82
CA MET A 137 -11.63 2.20 13.97
C MET A 137 -12.71 3.22 13.67
N THR A 138 -13.56 2.95 12.66
CA THR A 138 -14.67 3.81 12.30
C THR A 138 -15.75 3.79 13.38
N THR A 139 -16.09 2.61 13.90
CA THR A 139 -17.09 2.44 14.95
C THR A 139 -16.67 3.14 16.24
N SER A 140 -15.39 3.06 16.61
CA SER A 140 -14.89 3.65 17.84
C SER A 140 -14.89 5.19 17.83
N ARG A 141 -15.09 5.80 16.67
CA ARG A 141 -15.16 7.26 16.52
C ARG A 141 -16.58 7.82 16.65
N SER A 142 -17.57 6.97 16.63
CA SER A 142 -18.98 7.41 16.68
C SER A 142 -19.47 7.64 18.11
#